data_ecb1a82ef1cbdd3eb4e161f63b2ef55b
#
_entry.id   ecb1a82ef1cbdd3eb4e161f63b2ef55b
#
_cell.length_a   1.000
_cell.length_b   1.000
_cell.length_c   1.000
_cell.angle_alpha   90.00
_cell.angle_beta   90.00
_cell.angle_gamma   90.00
#
_symmetry.space_group_name_H-M   'P 1'
#
loop_
_entity.id
_entity.type
_entity.pdbx_description
1 polymer ?
#
loop_
_entity_poly.entity_id
_entity_poly.type
_entity_poly.pdbx_seq_one_letter_code
_entity_poly.pdbx_strand_id
1 'polypeptide(L)'
;TAQSEQDGQTEPTEGDDIQPLEEDIISVLCCGVDNTQELTDVIMYAQFDTRSGKVNVLRIPRDTFVGSQFPTAKINAIYGHPEGGKTGIQTLTDYLRDNWKLDIDYYATIDLASVRDIVDDMGGVTMDIQQQINYLPGKVLYPGEQTLTGEQAEWIIRYRAGYANGDLGRIDAQTQFIFSCLDRVHELG
;
A
#
# COMPACT_ATOMS: atom_id res chain seq x y z
N THR A 1 48.00 -10.14 -46.82
CA THR A 1 46.58 -10.43 -46.65
C THR A 1 46.22 -10.06 -45.20
N ALA A 2 45.71 -8.86 -45.03
CA ALA A 2 45.22 -8.34 -43.74
C ALA A 2 43.69 -8.45 -43.75
N GLN A 3 43.12 -9.15 -42.77
CA GLN A 3 41.73 -9.15 -42.47
C GLN A 3 41.48 -8.11 -41.40
N SER A 4 40.61 -7.12 -41.72
CA SER A 4 40.11 -6.11 -40.82
C SER A 4 38.92 -6.70 -40.04
N GLU A 5 39.05 -6.79 -38.73
CA GLU A 5 37.94 -7.01 -37.81
C GLU A 5 37.15 -5.71 -37.71
N GLN A 6 35.84 -5.77 -38.05
CA GLN A 6 34.89 -4.71 -37.80
C GLN A 6 34.32 -4.88 -36.37
N ASP A 7 34.65 -3.92 -35.56
CA ASP A 7 34.11 -3.73 -34.23
C ASP A 7 32.65 -3.23 -34.34
N GLY A 8 31.71 -4.09 -33.98
CA GLY A 8 30.27 -3.77 -33.96
C GLY A 8 29.90 -2.98 -32.71
N GLN A 9 29.99 -1.68 -32.76
CA GLN A 9 29.34 -0.82 -31.77
C GLN A 9 27.80 -0.88 -31.96
N THR A 10 27.12 -1.57 -31.04
CA THR A 10 25.68 -1.41 -30.84
C THR A 10 25.46 -0.10 -30.14
N GLU A 11 24.90 0.86 -30.87
CA GLU A 11 24.36 2.09 -30.30
C GLU A 11 23.22 1.75 -29.30
N PRO A 12 23.10 2.44 -28.14
CA PRO A 12 21.98 2.25 -27.26
C PRO A 12 20.72 2.76 -27.98
N THR A 13 19.74 1.90 -28.12
CA THR A 13 18.39 2.22 -28.58
C THR A 13 17.83 3.35 -27.70
N GLU A 14 17.46 4.44 -28.35
CA GLU A 14 16.73 5.57 -27.75
C GLU A 14 15.53 5.06 -26.98
N GLY A 15 15.30 5.74 -25.86
CA GLY A 15 14.38 5.36 -24.79
C GLY A 15 13.02 4.93 -25.25
N ASP A 16 12.52 3.95 -24.54
CA ASP A 16 11.09 3.65 -24.50
C ASP A 16 10.34 4.96 -24.23
N ASP A 17 9.67 5.47 -25.24
CA ASP A 17 8.70 6.56 -25.08
C ASP A 17 7.68 6.09 -24.05
N ILE A 18 7.80 6.63 -22.84
CA ILE A 18 6.77 6.47 -21.82
C ILE A 18 5.53 7.15 -22.40
N GLN A 19 4.65 6.34 -22.98
CA GLN A 19 3.38 6.84 -23.48
C GLN A 19 2.62 7.45 -22.29
N PRO A 20 1.95 8.60 -22.47
CA PRO A 20 1.07 9.15 -21.43
C PRO A 20 0.09 8.08 -21.02
N LEU A 21 -0.04 7.85 -19.71
CA LEU A 21 -1.07 6.97 -19.16
C LEU A 21 -2.42 7.44 -19.73
N GLU A 22 -3.12 6.55 -20.43
CA GLU A 22 -4.39 6.85 -21.07
C GLU A 22 -5.42 7.33 -20.03
N GLU A 23 -6.38 8.15 -20.46
CA GLU A 23 -7.45 8.77 -19.64
C GLU A 23 -8.33 7.76 -18.86
N ASP A 24 -8.10 6.44 -19.05
CA ASP A 24 -8.86 5.35 -18.43
C ASP A 24 -8.23 4.77 -17.16
N ILE A 25 -7.10 5.34 -16.68
CA ILE A 25 -6.46 4.88 -15.45
C ILE A 25 -6.73 5.88 -14.34
N ILE A 26 -7.36 5.40 -13.26
CA ILE A 26 -7.56 6.17 -12.03
C ILE A 26 -6.52 5.73 -11.01
N SER A 27 -5.76 6.68 -10.50
CA SER A 27 -4.68 6.45 -9.54
C SER A 27 -5.05 6.97 -8.15
N VAL A 28 -4.92 6.14 -7.13
CA VAL A 28 -5.30 6.46 -5.75
C VAL A 28 -4.17 6.14 -4.79
N LEU A 29 -3.79 7.11 -3.96
CA LEU A 29 -2.89 6.91 -2.83
C LEU A 29 -3.73 6.64 -1.57
N CYS A 30 -3.62 5.43 -1.00
CA CYS A 30 -4.29 5.05 0.24
C CYS A 30 -3.27 4.95 1.38
N CYS A 31 -3.52 5.66 2.48
CA CYS A 31 -2.65 5.67 3.65
C CYS A 31 -3.39 5.24 4.91
N GLY A 32 -2.88 4.20 5.56
CA GLY A 32 -3.25 3.86 6.93
C GLY A 32 -2.44 4.71 7.91
N VAL A 33 -3.14 5.49 8.74
CA VAL A 33 -2.50 6.38 9.72
C VAL A 33 -2.60 5.82 11.13
N ASP A 34 -1.63 6.14 11.96
CA ASP A 34 -1.66 5.80 13.37
C ASP A 34 -2.66 6.68 14.15
N ASN A 35 -2.92 6.32 15.42
CA ASN A 35 -3.87 7.06 16.26
C ASN A 35 -3.41 8.51 16.56
N THR A 36 -2.14 8.83 16.38
CA THR A 36 -1.60 10.19 16.56
C THR A 36 -1.71 11.00 15.29
N GLN A 37 -1.98 10.36 14.15
CA GLN A 37 -1.95 10.94 12.81
C GLN A 37 -0.59 11.58 12.45
N GLU A 38 0.48 11.11 13.07
CA GLU A 38 1.84 11.59 12.81
C GLU A 38 2.61 10.71 11.85
N LEU A 39 2.24 9.41 11.76
CA LEU A 39 2.93 8.44 10.92
C LEU A 39 1.94 7.64 10.08
N THR A 40 2.39 7.24 8.88
CA THR A 40 1.67 6.27 8.07
C THR A 40 2.26 4.87 8.27
N ASP A 41 1.43 3.92 8.72
CA ASP A 41 1.83 2.52 8.87
C ASP A 41 1.65 1.72 7.57
N VAL A 42 0.72 2.15 6.73
CA VAL A 42 0.45 1.57 5.41
C VAL A 42 0.47 2.68 4.37
N ILE A 43 1.21 2.48 3.29
CA ILE A 43 1.23 3.37 2.14
C ILE A 43 1.02 2.50 0.90
N MET A 44 -0.07 2.71 0.20
CA MET A 44 -0.42 1.97 -1.01
C MET A 44 -0.79 2.92 -2.13
N TYR A 45 -0.20 2.69 -3.29
CA TYR A 45 -0.58 3.33 -4.53
C TYR A 45 -1.31 2.30 -5.40
N ALA A 46 -2.55 2.57 -5.73
CA ALA A 46 -3.38 1.71 -6.55
C ALA A 46 -3.72 2.40 -7.87
N GLN A 47 -3.68 1.64 -8.96
CA GLN A 47 -4.14 2.07 -10.27
C GLN A 47 -5.29 1.18 -10.71
N PHE A 48 -6.39 1.78 -11.05
CA PHE A 48 -7.55 1.12 -11.59
C PHE A 48 -7.69 1.44 -13.08
N ASP A 49 -7.58 0.43 -13.93
CA ASP A 49 -7.87 0.52 -15.36
C ASP A 49 -9.39 0.34 -15.55
N THR A 50 -10.09 1.42 -15.84
CA THR A 50 -11.55 1.45 -16.00
C THR A 50 -12.03 0.67 -17.23
N ARG A 51 -11.13 0.45 -18.20
CA ARG A 51 -11.45 -0.27 -19.45
C ARG A 51 -11.37 -1.78 -19.25
N SER A 52 -10.34 -2.26 -18.57
CA SER A 52 -10.13 -3.70 -18.35
C SER A 52 -10.67 -4.19 -17.00
N GLY A 53 -11.02 -3.30 -16.09
CA GLY A 53 -11.39 -3.62 -14.71
C GLY A 53 -10.23 -4.11 -13.85
N LYS A 54 -8.98 -3.96 -14.31
CA LYS A 54 -7.81 -4.43 -13.57
C LYS A 54 -7.35 -3.41 -12.52
N VAL A 55 -6.92 -3.93 -11.39
CA VAL A 55 -6.29 -3.15 -10.32
C VAL A 55 -4.84 -3.55 -10.18
N ASN A 56 -3.94 -2.57 -10.26
CA ASN A 56 -2.53 -2.75 -9.92
C ASN A 56 -2.26 -2.05 -8.58
N VAL A 57 -1.59 -2.73 -7.67
CA VAL A 57 -1.27 -2.17 -6.36
C VAL A 57 0.23 -2.19 -6.13
N LEU A 58 0.80 -1.02 -5.87
CA LEU A 58 2.16 -0.84 -5.39
C LEU A 58 2.11 -0.54 -3.89
N ARG A 59 2.65 -1.44 -3.09
CA ARG A 59 2.85 -1.19 -1.68
C ARG A 59 4.20 -0.56 -1.43
N ILE A 60 4.21 0.57 -0.74
CA ILE A 60 5.42 1.31 -0.39
C ILE A 60 5.76 0.99 1.08
N PRO A 61 6.90 0.32 1.36
CA PRO A 61 7.31 0.04 2.73
C PRO A 61 7.48 1.34 3.53
N ARG A 62 6.88 1.43 4.71
CA ARG A 62 6.90 2.63 5.55
C ARG A 62 8.31 3.07 5.96
N ASP A 63 9.26 2.12 6.00
CA ASP A 63 10.66 2.35 6.36
C ASP A 63 11.55 2.69 5.15
N THR A 64 10.96 2.92 3.96
CA THR A 64 11.70 3.32 2.77
C THR A 64 12.47 4.61 3.04
N PHE A 65 13.78 4.58 2.74
CA PHE A 65 14.64 5.74 2.91
C PHE A 65 14.31 6.85 1.90
N VAL A 66 14.11 8.06 2.40
CA VAL A 66 13.74 9.24 1.60
C VAL A 66 14.69 10.43 1.77
N GLY A 67 15.83 10.21 2.41
CA GLY A 67 16.83 11.25 2.67
C GLY A 67 16.74 11.82 4.07
N SER A 68 17.83 12.45 4.51
CA SER A 68 17.99 12.96 5.88
C SER A 68 17.24 14.28 6.15
N GLN A 69 16.52 14.81 5.17
CA GLN A 69 15.70 16.01 5.35
C GLN A 69 14.47 15.76 6.25
N PHE A 70 14.06 14.51 6.41
CA PHE A 70 12.99 14.12 7.33
C PHE A 70 13.56 13.53 8.63
N PRO A 71 12.92 13.74 9.80
CA PRO A 71 13.47 13.39 11.10
C PRO A 71 13.93 11.94 11.27
N THR A 72 13.23 10.99 10.64
CA THR A 72 13.58 9.56 10.68
C THR A 72 14.23 9.07 9.38
N ALA A 73 14.39 9.94 8.38
CA ALA A 73 14.82 9.60 7.02
C ALA A 73 13.94 8.54 6.34
N LYS A 74 12.73 8.31 6.83
CA LYS A 74 11.77 7.31 6.34
C LYS A 74 10.55 7.96 5.75
N ILE A 75 9.95 7.31 4.74
CA ILE A 75 8.80 7.84 4.03
C ILE A 75 7.58 8.06 4.92
N ASN A 76 7.38 7.23 5.95
CA ASN A 76 6.26 7.36 6.86
C ASN A 76 6.27 8.67 7.68
N ALA A 77 7.44 9.28 7.87
CA ALA A 77 7.58 10.54 8.60
C ALA A 77 7.15 11.76 7.78
N ILE A 78 7.05 11.64 6.46
CA ILE A 78 6.65 12.76 5.59
C ILE A 78 5.24 13.22 5.96
N TYR A 79 4.34 12.28 6.24
CA TYR A 79 2.96 12.57 6.62
C TYR A 79 2.86 13.45 7.88
N GLY A 80 3.65 13.16 8.91
CA GLY A 80 3.67 13.91 10.16
C GLY A 80 4.41 15.26 10.11
N HIS A 81 5.02 15.58 8.95
CA HIS A 81 5.79 16.82 8.77
C HIS A 81 5.26 17.59 7.56
N PRO A 82 4.02 18.12 7.66
CA PRO A 82 3.42 18.86 6.55
C PRO A 82 4.20 20.16 6.26
N GLU A 83 4.39 20.44 4.99
CA GLU A 83 5.14 21.61 4.50
C GLU A 83 4.21 22.63 3.85
N GLY A 84 4.56 23.89 3.95
CA GLY A 84 3.92 24.97 3.19
C GLY A 84 2.41 25.14 3.43
N GLY A 85 1.90 24.79 4.61
CA GLY A 85 0.47 24.87 4.95
C GLY A 85 -0.38 23.76 4.34
N LYS A 86 0.24 22.72 3.80
CA LYS A 86 -0.43 21.49 3.30
C LYS A 86 -0.79 20.56 4.45
N THR A 87 -1.65 19.59 4.17
CA THR A 87 -1.87 18.44 5.08
C THR A 87 -0.78 17.38 4.90
N GLY A 88 -0.66 16.46 5.86
CA GLY A 88 0.32 15.36 5.76
C GLY A 88 0.16 14.52 4.51
N ILE A 89 -1.09 14.20 4.14
CA ILE A 89 -1.35 13.44 2.90
C ILE A 89 -0.97 14.21 1.65
N GLN A 90 -1.22 15.52 1.61
CA GLN A 90 -0.82 16.36 0.47
C GLN A 90 0.70 16.44 0.33
N THR A 91 1.43 16.57 1.45
CA THR A 91 2.89 16.59 1.46
C THR A 91 3.46 15.26 0.97
N LEU A 92 2.90 14.13 1.41
CA LEU A 92 3.31 12.80 0.95
C LEU A 92 2.98 12.60 -0.55
N THR A 93 1.80 13.03 -0.98
CA THR A 93 1.39 12.96 -2.40
C THR A 93 2.35 13.73 -3.29
N ASP A 94 2.67 14.97 -2.92
CA ASP A 94 3.60 15.80 -3.68
C ASP A 94 5.00 15.19 -3.69
N TYR A 95 5.47 14.65 -2.55
CA TYR A 95 6.75 13.96 -2.50
C TYR A 95 6.83 12.79 -3.49
N LEU A 96 5.80 11.95 -3.53
CA LEU A 96 5.73 10.79 -4.44
C LEU A 96 5.65 11.23 -5.91
N ARG A 97 4.88 12.28 -6.20
CA ARG A 97 4.79 12.85 -7.54
C ARG A 97 6.12 13.43 -8.00
N ASP A 98 6.78 14.23 -7.15
CA ASP A 98 7.99 14.95 -7.53
C ASP A 98 9.21 14.04 -7.65
N ASN A 99 9.35 13.07 -6.74
CA ASN A 99 10.55 12.24 -6.66
C ASN A 99 10.41 10.88 -7.38
N TRP A 100 9.20 10.29 -7.40
CA TRP A 100 8.97 8.98 -7.98
C TRP A 100 8.13 9.03 -9.26
N LYS A 101 7.66 10.22 -9.65
CA LYS A 101 6.85 10.44 -10.85
C LYS A 101 5.54 9.62 -10.86
N LEU A 102 5.02 9.34 -9.66
CA LEU A 102 3.71 8.70 -9.55
C LEU A 102 2.63 9.75 -9.82
N ASP A 103 1.81 9.50 -10.81
CA ASP A 103 0.60 10.29 -11.03
C ASP A 103 -0.47 9.85 -10.02
N ILE A 104 -1.03 10.78 -9.25
CA ILE A 104 -1.97 10.50 -8.17
C ILE A 104 -3.18 11.41 -8.34
N ASP A 105 -4.31 10.84 -8.79
CA ASP A 105 -5.55 11.58 -9.00
C ASP A 105 -6.28 11.84 -7.69
N TYR A 106 -6.32 10.81 -6.83
CA TYR A 106 -7.03 10.85 -5.55
C TYR A 106 -6.16 10.31 -4.42
N TYR A 107 -6.50 10.71 -3.20
CA TYR A 107 -5.90 10.13 -2.00
C TYR A 107 -6.95 9.89 -0.92
N ALA A 108 -6.73 8.90 -0.08
CA ALA A 108 -7.53 8.58 1.08
C ALA A 108 -6.65 8.26 2.27
N THR A 109 -7.07 8.69 3.45
CA THR A 109 -6.46 8.29 4.72
C THR A 109 -7.49 7.56 5.56
N ILE A 110 -7.06 6.49 6.22
CA ILE A 110 -7.92 5.69 7.08
C ILE A 110 -7.18 5.38 8.37
N ASP A 111 -7.82 5.55 9.50
CA ASP A 111 -7.32 5.10 10.78
C ASP A 111 -7.92 3.74 11.17
N LEU A 112 -7.38 3.12 12.22
CA LEU A 112 -7.84 1.81 12.67
C LEU A 112 -9.29 1.80 13.17
N ALA A 113 -9.77 2.90 13.75
CA ALA A 113 -11.16 2.98 14.20
C ALA A 113 -12.09 2.95 12.99
N SER A 114 -11.81 3.77 11.98
CA SER A 114 -12.55 3.76 10.71
C SER A 114 -12.52 2.41 10.00
N VAL A 115 -11.38 1.71 10.02
CA VAL A 115 -11.32 0.34 9.45
C VAL A 115 -12.28 -0.60 10.18
N ARG A 116 -12.34 -0.55 11.51
CA ARG A 116 -13.26 -1.38 12.30
C ARG A 116 -14.70 -1.10 11.93
N ASP A 117 -15.08 0.17 11.92
CA ASP A 117 -16.44 0.61 11.63
C ASP A 117 -16.85 0.19 10.20
N ILE A 118 -15.99 0.38 9.20
CA ILE A 118 -16.24 -0.05 7.82
C ILE A 118 -16.43 -1.57 7.72
N VAL A 119 -15.59 -2.36 8.39
CA VAL A 119 -15.73 -3.83 8.38
C VAL A 119 -17.03 -4.26 9.03
N ASP A 120 -17.41 -3.65 10.17
CA ASP A 120 -18.66 -3.97 10.85
C ASP A 120 -19.88 -3.54 10.03
N ASP A 121 -19.85 -2.37 9.38
CA ASP A 121 -20.91 -1.88 8.49
C ASP A 121 -21.10 -2.77 7.25
N MET A 122 -20.02 -3.39 6.74
CA MET A 122 -20.09 -4.38 5.67
C MET A 122 -20.64 -5.75 6.13
N GLY A 123 -20.92 -5.92 7.42
CA GLY A 123 -21.34 -7.19 8.01
C GLY A 123 -20.21 -8.21 8.16
N GLY A 124 -18.98 -7.73 8.22
CA GLY A 124 -17.77 -8.53 8.29
C GLY A 124 -17.10 -8.76 6.95
N VAL A 125 -15.83 -9.18 7.00
CA VAL A 125 -14.99 -9.48 5.83
C VAL A 125 -14.49 -10.91 5.92
N THR A 126 -14.74 -11.72 4.89
CA THR A 126 -14.28 -13.11 4.84
C THR A 126 -12.85 -13.16 4.33
N MET A 127 -11.98 -13.82 5.12
CA MET A 127 -10.55 -13.97 4.83
C MET A 127 -10.07 -15.35 5.20
N ASP A 128 -9.19 -15.93 4.38
CA ASP A 128 -8.50 -17.19 4.71
C ASP A 128 -7.24 -16.90 5.55
N ILE A 129 -7.28 -17.26 6.82
CA ILE A 129 -6.19 -17.04 7.77
C ILE A 129 -5.13 -18.12 7.57
N GLN A 130 -3.95 -17.74 7.10
CA GLN A 130 -2.88 -18.67 6.74
C GLN A 130 -2.18 -19.33 7.95
N GLN A 131 -2.17 -18.65 9.09
CA GLN A 131 -1.57 -19.14 10.33
C GLN A 131 -2.31 -18.62 11.56
N GLN A 132 -2.14 -19.31 12.70
CA GLN A 132 -2.72 -18.85 13.96
C GLN A 132 -2.16 -17.48 14.36
N ILE A 133 -3.05 -16.53 14.67
CA ILE A 133 -2.74 -15.19 15.14
C ILE A 133 -3.11 -15.08 16.61
N ASN A 134 -2.11 -14.96 17.47
CA ASN A 134 -2.27 -14.74 18.91
C ASN A 134 -2.03 -13.26 19.20
N TYR A 135 -3.06 -12.42 19.01
CA TYR A 135 -2.89 -10.97 19.13
C TYR A 135 -2.67 -10.53 20.59
N LEU A 136 -3.54 -10.95 21.48
CA LEU A 136 -3.50 -10.71 22.92
C LEU A 136 -4.09 -11.92 23.67
N PRO A 137 -3.92 -12.04 25.00
CA PRO A 137 -4.58 -13.07 25.77
C PRO A 137 -6.08 -13.12 25.51
N GLY A 138 -6.58 -14.27 25.04
CA GLY A 138 -7.98 -14.47 24.67
C GLY A 138 -8.41 -13.93 23.30
N LYS A 139 -7.53 -13.25 22.57
CA LYS A 139 -7.77 -12.74 21.21
C LYS A 139 -6.96 -13.54 20.19
N VAL A 140 -7.58 -14.60 19.69
CA VAL A 140 -6.93 -15.60 18.82
C VAL A 140 -7.76 -15.78 17.54
N LEU A 141 -7.09 -15.78 16.38
CA LEU A 141 -7.64 -16.26 15.13
C LEU A 141 -6.94 -17.56 14.74
N TYR A 142 -7.73 -18.54 14.32
CA TYR A 142 -7.21 -19.83 13.87
C TYR A 142 -7.06 -19.87 12.36
N PRO A 143 -6.19 -20.74 11.81
CA PRO A 143 -6.08 -20.90 10.36
C PRO A 143 -7.39 -21.37 9.73
N GLY A 144 -7.61 -20.95 8.50
CA GLY A 144 -8.78 -21.26 7.68
C GLY A 144 -9.66 -20.05 7.39
N GLU A 145 -10.67 -20.28 6.56
CA GLU A 145 -11.61 -19.24 6.15
C GLU A 145 -12.51 -18.81 7.32
N GLN A 146 -12.56 -17.51 7.58
CA GLN A 146 -13.34 -16.90 8.65
C GLN A 146 -13.90 -15.55 8.21
N THR A 147 -15.11 -15.23 8.65
CA THR A 147 -15.66 -13.87 8.54
C THR A 147 -15.24 -13.07 9.76
N LEU A 148 -14.40 -12.07 9.53
CA LEU A 148 -13.83 -11.22 10.57
C LEU A 148 -14.77 -10.06 10.92
N THR A 149 -14.93 -9.78 12.20
CA THR A 149 -15.49 -8.52 12.69
C THR A 149 -14.47 -7.39 12.57
N GLY A 150 -14.90 -6.13 12.74
CA GLY A 150 -13.99 -4.99 12.76
C GLY A 150 -12.91 -5.09 13.83
N GLU A 151 -13.23 -5.62 15.02
CA GLU A 151 -12.23 -5.88 16.05
C GLU A 151 -11.20 -6.93 15.61
N GLN A 152 -11.64 -8.00 14.97
CA GLN A 152 -10.75 -9.05 14.46
C GLN A 152 -9.88 -8.56 13.29
N ALA A 153 -10.41 -7.69 12.44
CA ALA A 153 -9.65 -7.00 11.40
C ALA A 153 -8.51 -6.17 12.00
N GLU A 154 -8.77 -5.45 13.09
CA GLU A 154 -7.71 -4.73 13.82
C GLU A 154 -6.59 -5.68 14.28
N TRP A 155 -6.92 -6.90 14.73
CA TRP A 155 -5.89 -7.85 15.14
C TRP A 155 -4.98 -8.23 13.98
N ILE A 156 -5.51 -8.47 12.78
CA ILE A 156 -4.72 -8.74 11.57
C ILE A 156 -3.76 -7.58 11.27
N ILE A 157 -4.28 -6.35 11.31
CA ILE A 157 -3.51 -5.16 10.95
C ILE A 157 -2.37 -4.91 11.94
N ARG A 158 -2.64 -5.10 13.24
CA ARG A 158 -1.69 -4.78 14.32
C ARG A 158 -0.74 -5.92 14.69
N TYR A 159 -1.06 -7.16 14.31
CA TYR A 159 -0.23 -8.29 14.68
C TYR A 159 1.15 -8.22 14.03
N ARG A 160 2.18 -8.26 14.83
CA ARG A 160 3.59 -8.16 14.39
C ARG A 160 4.41 -9.38 14.77
N ALA A 161 3.99 -10.15 15.76
CA ALA A 161 4.72 -11.28 16.27
C ALA A 161 4.32 -12.59 15.59
N GLY A 162 5.28 -13.47 15.33
CA GLY A 162 4.99 -14.86 14.95
C GLY A 162 4.76 -15.14 13.47
N TYR A 163 4.92 -14.16 12.58
CA TYR A 163 5.00 -14.47 11.16
C TYR A 163 6.34 -15.13 10.84
N ALA A 164 6.32 -16.30 10.17
CA ALA A 164 7.52 -17.06 9.82
C ALA A 164 8.52 -16.22 9.00
N ASN A 165 8.00 -15.32 8.14
CA ASN A 165 8.78 -14.41 7.30
C ASN A 165 8.93 -13.00 7.91
N GLY A 166 8.70 -12.86 9.24
CA GLY A 166 8.82 -11.58 9.93
C GLY A 166 7.89 -10.50 9.36
N ASP A 167 8.45 -9.35 9.02
CA ASP A 167 7.67 -8.20 8.52
C ASP A 167 7.00 -8.46 7.16
N LEU A 168 7.59 -9.30 6.31
CA LEU A 168 6.98 -9.70 5.03
C LEU A 168 5.67 -10.45 5.24
N GLY A 169 5.61 -11.38 6.19
CA GLY A 169 4.37 -12.09 6.50
C GLY A 169 3.25 -11.18 7.01
N ARG A 170 3.59 -10.13 7.76
CA ARG A 170 2.63 -9.08 8.13
C ARG A 170 2.14 -8.34 6.90
N ILE A 171 3.03 -7.97 6.00
CA ILE A 171 2.71 -7.29 4.76
C ILE A 171 1.74 -8.11 3.92
N ASP A 172 2.00 -9.41 3.80
CA ASP A 172 1.16 -10.33 3.05
C ASP A 172 -0.25 -10.43 3.67
N ALA A 173 -0.35 -10.60 5.00
CA ALA A 173 -1.63 -10.67 5.69
C ALA A 173 -2.45 -9.37 5.57
N GLN A 174 -1.81 -8.21 5.69
CA GLN A 174 -2.47 -6.91 5.49
C GLN A 174 -2.93 -6.73 4.04
N THR A 175 -2.13 -7.19 3.07
CA THR A 175 -2.48 -7.12 1.64
C THR A 175 -3.68 -8.03 1.34
N GLN A 176 -3.66 -9.26 1.85
CA GLN A 176 -4.78 -10.19 1.71
C GLN A 176 -6.06 -9.63 2.34
N PHE A 177 -5.97 -9.02 3.53
CA PHE A 177 -7.10 -8.37 4.19
C PHE A 177 -7.72 -7.27 3.30
N ILE A 178 -6.90 -6.44 2.67
CA ILE A 178 -7.37 -5.38 1.77
C ILE A 178 -8.10 -5.96 0.56
N PHE A 179 -7.56 -7.01 -0.06
CA PHE A 179 -8.26 -7.68 -1.17
C PHE A 179 -9.57 -8.29 -0.71
N SER A 180 -9.63 -8.92 0.46
CA SER A 180 -10.88 -9.42 1.05
C SER A 180 -11.91 -8.31 1.28
N CYS A 181 -11.47 -7.11 1.68
CA CYS A 181 -12.36 -5.94 1.78
C CYS A 181 -12.90 -5.51 0.41
N LEU A 182 -12.06 -5.49 -0.62
CA LEU A 182 -12.49 -5.14 -1.99
C LEU A 182 -13.48 -6.16 -2.54
N ASP A 183 -13.23 -7.45 -2.34
CA ASP A 183 -14.15 -8.52 -2.72
C ASP A 183 -15.51 -8.34 -2.01
N ARG A 184 -15.48 -8.03 -0.72
CA ARG A 184 -16.71 -7.77 0.05
C ARG A 184 -17.49 -6.56 -0.46
N VAL A 185 -16.81 -5.46 -0.78
CA VAL A 185 -17.45 -4.28 -1.39
C VAL A 185 -18.09 -4.66 -2.73
N HIS A 186 -17.41 -5.47 -3.55
CA HIS A 186 -17.95 -5.94 -4.83
C HIS A 186 -19.19 -6.83 -4.67
N GLU A 187 -19.26 -7.64 -3.60
CA GLU A 187 -20.44 -8.45 -3.30
C GLU A 187 -21.67 -7.62 -2.88
N LEU A 188 -21.43 -6.45 -2.28
CA LEU A 188 -22.48 -5.56 -1.76
C LEU A 188 -23.06 -4.61 -2.83
N GLY A 189 -22.31 -4.35 -3.91
CA GLY A 189 -22.67 -3.41 -5.00
C GLY A 189 -23.27 -4.05 -6.18
#